data_471ac933209683a6c90b2292db329727
#
_entry.id   471ac933209683a6c90b2292db329727
#
_cell.length_a   1.000
_cell.length_b   1.000
_cell.length_c   1.000
_cell.angle_alpha   90.00
_cell.angle_beta   90.00
_cell.angle_gamma   90.00
#
_symmetry.space_group_name_H-M   'P 1'
#
loop_
_entity.id
_entity.type
_entity.pdbx_description
1 polymer ?
#
loop_
_entity_poly.entity_id
_entity_poly.type
_entity_poly.pdbx_seq_one_letter_code
_entity_poly.pdbx_strand_id
1 'polypeptide(L)'
;MNPAEDLNEYGETVLKLYLQLPETPLKPSANDRQTAETLRARRIDLKAVESALFLGTVRRLSRSPDMPPLSPIRSLAYFLPVIEEILFNPVPDDYLEYLRKKVGLLSGRGIQIKRR
;
A
#
# COMPACT_ATOMS: atom_id res chain seq x y z
N MET A 1 -23.76 -10.68 -11.01
CA MET A 1 -22.61 -9.82 -11.15
C MET A 1 -21.52 -10.49 -11.99
N ASN A 2 -20.89 -9.72 -12.84
CA ASN A 2 -19.85 -10.22 -13.72
C ASN A 2 -18.54 -10.44 -12.93
N PRO A 3 -17.95 -11.64 -12.98
CA PRO A 3 -16.68 -11.87 -12.29
C PRO A 3 -15.57 -10.90 -12.70
N ALA A 4 -15.59 -10.43 -13.95
CA ALA A 4 -14.60 -9.46 -14.39
C ALA A 4 -14.76 -8.12 -13.69
N GLU A 5 -15.98 -7.76 -13.33
CA GLU A 5 -16.20 -6.53 -12.57
C GLU A 5 -15.67 -6.64 -11.16
N ASP A 6 -15.85 -7.81 -10.53
CA ASP A 6 -15.29 -8.03 -9.21
C ASP A 6 -13.77 -7.93 -9.23
N LEU A 7 -13.16 -8.49 -10.28
CA LEU A 7 -11.72 -8.40 -10.46
C LEU A 7 -11.28 -6.96 -10.58
N ASN A 8 -12.02 -6.19 -11.40
CA ASN A 8 -11.69 -4.79 -11.61
C ASN A 8 -11.83 -3.98 -10.33
N GLU A 9 -12.88 -4.26 -9.56
CA GLU A 9 -13.09 -3.53 -8.32
C GLU A 9 -11.96 -3.77 -7.32
N TYR A 10 -11.57 -5.03 -7.16
CA TYR A 10 -10.48 -5.36 -6.25
C TYR A 10 -9.20 -4.69 -6.71
N GLY A 11 -8.85 -4.89 -7.97
CA GLY A 11 -7.63 -4.34 -8.53
C GLY A 11 -7.59 -2.83 -8.46
N GLU A 12 -8.70 -2.18 -8.81
CA GLU A 12 -8.76 -0.73 -8.77
C GLU A 12 -8.63 -0.21 -7.35
N THR A 13 -9.23 -0.90 -6.39
CA THR A 13 -9.11 -0.50 -4.98
C THR A 13 -7.67 -0.60 -4.50
N VAL A 14 -7.01 -1.72 -4.79
CA VAL A 14 -5.63 -1.91 -4.39
C VAL A 14 -4.74 -0.85 -5.02
N LEU A 15 -4.88 -0.63 -6.32
CA LEU A 15 -4.06 0.36 -7.01
C LEU A 15 -4.32 1.77 -6.51
N LYS A 16 -5.58 2.09 -6.23
CA LYS A 16 -5.92 3.41 -5.72
C LYS A 16 -5.27 3.65 -4.35
N LEU A 17 -5.36 2.65 -3.48
CA LEU A 17 -4.72 2.75 -2.16
C LEU A 17 -3.21 2.94 -2.31
N TYR A 18 -2.60 2.15 -3.18
CA TYR A 18 -1.17 2.21 -3.41
C TYR A 18 -0.74 3.59 -3.93
N LEU A 19 -1.44 4.10 -4.92
CA LEU A 19 -1.05 5.36 -5.56
C LEU A 19 -1.29 6.58 -4.68
N GLN A 20 -2.08 6.45 -3.63
CA GLN A 20 -2.30 7.54 -2.68
C GLN A 20 -1.20 7.65 -1.63
N LEU A 21 -0.33 6.65 -1.55
CA LEU A 21 0.74 6.66 -0.56
C LEU A 21 1.85 7.61 -0.99
N PRO A 22 2.58 8.18 -0.02
CA PRO A 22 3.70 9.06 -0.38
C PRO A 22 4.80 8.30 -1.08
N GLU A 23 5.50 8.98 -1.97
CA GLU A 23 6.68 8.47 -2.68
C GLU A 23 6.36 7.35 -3.68
N THR A 24 5.09 7.18 -4.03
CA THR A 24 4.69 6.22 -5.05
C THR A 24 4.50 6.93 -6.39
N PRO A 25 4.47 6.18 -7.50
CA PRO A 25 4.28 6.81 -8.81
C PRO A 25 2.90 7.46 -8.96
N LEU A 26 2.75 8.26 -10.00
CA LEU A 26 1.46 8.89 -10.29
C LEU A 26 0.50 7.94 -10.99
N LYS A 27 1.04 6.95 -11.69
CA LYS A 27 0.23 6.00 -12.45
C LYS A 27 0.73 4.59 -12.19
N PRO A 28 -0.19 3.61 -12.22
CA PRO A 28 0.25 2.22 -12.08
C PRO A 28 0.90 1.74 -13.36
N SER A 29 1.87 0.85 -13.21
CA SER A 29 2.48 0.19 -14.35
C SER A 29 1.70 -1.08 -14.69
N ALA A 30 2.02 -1.68 -15.84
CA ALA A 30 1.44 -2.97 -16.18
C ALA A 30 1.79 -4.02 -15.13
N ASN A 31 3.01 -3.94 -14.60
CA ASN A 31 3.44 -4.85 -13.55
C ASN A 31 2.62 -4.66 -12.27
N ASP A 32 2.28 -3.41 -11.94
CA ASP A 32 1.44 -3.14 -10.78
C ASP A 32 0.06 -3.77 -10.95
N ARG A 33 -0.50 -3.68 -12.14
CA ARG A 33 -1.80 -4.29 -12.41
C ARG A 33 -1.73 -5.80 -12.31
N GLN A 34 -0.63 -6.37 -12.78
CA GLN A 34 -0.42 -7.81 -12.68
C GLN A 34 -0.29 -8.23 -11.21
N THR A 35 0.44 -7.44 -10.41
CA THR A 35 0.57 -7.74 -8.99
C THR A 35 -0.78 -7.69 -8.29
N ALA A 36 -1.58 -6.67 -8.58
CA ALA A 36 -2.92 -6.56 -8.00
C ALA A 36 -3.78 -7.76 -8.38
N GLU A 37 -3.68 -8.19 -9.62
CA GLU A 37 -4.43 -9.35 -10.09
C GLU A 37 -3.99 -10.62 -9.39
N THR A 38 -2.69 -10.78 -9.17
CA THR A 38 -2.17 -11.92 -8.43
C THR A 38 -2.71 -11.95 -7.00
N LEU A 39 -2.76 -10.80 -6.35
CA LEU A 39 -3.31 -10.72 -5.00
C LEU A 39 -4.78 -11.11 -4.98
N ARG A 40 -5.53 -10.67 -5.98
CA ARG A 40 -6.93 -11.03 -6.08
C ARG A 40 -7.09 -12.53 -6.32
N ALA A 41 -6.29 -13.10 -7.22
CA ALA A 41 -6.37 -14.53 -7.53
C ALA A 41 -6.04 -15.38 -6.31
N ARG A 42 -5.15 -14.89 -5.45
CA ARG A 42 -4.82 -15.56 -4.20
C ARG A 42 -5.88 -15.35 -3.13
N ARG A 43 -6.92 -14.58 -3.43
CA ARG A 43 -8.01 -14.27 -2.51
C ARG A 43 -7.55 -13.61 -1.24
N ILE A 44 -6.56 -12.73 -1.37
CA ILE A 44 -6.07 -12.01 -0.21
C ILE A 44 -7.06 -10.90 0.13
N ASP A 45 -7.48 -10.86 1.39
CA ASP A 45 -8.44 -9.89 1.88
C ASP A 45 -7.90 -8.47 1.67
N LEU A 46 -8.77 -7.58 1.20
CA LEU A 46 -8.38 -6.18 1.02
C LEU A 46 -7.87 -5.56 2.31
N LYS A 47 -8.44 -5.95 3.44
CA LYS A 47 -7.97 -5.45 4.73
C LYS A 47 -6.51 -5.81 4.95
N ALA A 48 -6.11 -7.01 4.57
CA ALA A 48 -4.72 -7.43 4.72
C ALA A 48 -3.81 -6.61 3.81
N VAL A 49 -4.24 -6.37 2.58
CA VAL A 49 -3.46 -5.54 1.65
C VAL A 49 -3.35 -4.12 2.19
N GLU A 50 -4.46 -3.56 2.62
CA GLU A 50 -4.46 -2.19 3.14
C GLU A 50 -3.54 -2.07 4.36
N SER A 51 -3.63 -3.05 5.27
CA SER A 51 -2.77 -3.05 6.47
C SER A 51 -1.30 -3.08 6.08
N ALA A 52 -0.96 -3.90 5.09
CA ALA A 52 0.43 -4.01 4.64
C ALA A 52 0.92 -2.72 3.98
N LEU A 53 0.07 -2.09 3.19
CA LEU A 53 0.42 -0.83 2.54
C LEU A 53 0.71 0.25 3.58
N PHE A 54 -0.16 0.37 4.58
CA PHE A 54 0.05 1.37 5.62
C PHE A 54 1.23 1.02 6.51
N LEU A 55 1.38 -0.25 6.90
CA LEU A 55 2.49 -0.64 7.75
C LEU A 55 3.83 -0.41 7.06
N GLY A 56 3.93 -0.81 5.80
CA GLY A 56 5.16 -0.58 5.04
C GLY A 56 5.47 0.90 4.90
N THR A 57 4.44 1.71 4.71
CA THR A 57 4.61 3.16 4.59
C THR A 57 5.07 3.76 5.92
N VAL A 58 4.45 3.35 7.04
CA VAL A 58 4.86 3.86 8.34
C VAL A 58 6.32 3.52 8.62
N ARG A 59 6.72 2.28 8.35
CA ARG A 59 8.10 1.86 8.56
C ARG A 59 9.06 2.70 7.74
N ARG A 60 8.68 2.97 6.49
CA ARG A 60 9.51 3.76 5.60
C ARG A 60 9.64 5.20 6.06
N LEU A 61 8.52 5.82 6.43
CA LEU A 61 8.52 7.21 6.84
C LEU A 61 9.11 7.43 8.23
N SER A 62 9.20 6.37 9.03
CA SER A 62 9.72 6.45 10.39
C SER A 62 11.20 6.10 10.47
N ARG A 63 11.88 5.95 9.35
CA ARG A 63 13.31 5.66 9.37
C ARG A 63 14.07 6.79 10.03
N SER A 64 15.16 6.42 10.67
CA SER A 64 16.03 7.41 11.31
C SER A 64 16.58 8.37 10.25
N PRO A 65 16.62 9.69 10.56
CA PRO A 65 17.21 10.64 9.61
C PRO A 65 18.69 10.38 9.36
N ASP A 66 19.35 9.61 10.22
CA ASP A 66 20.77 9.26 10.04
C ASP A 66 20.98 8.22 8.98
N MET A 67 19.93 7.49 8.62
CA MET A 67 20.03 6.46 7.59
C MET A 67 20.05 7.07 6.22
N PRO A 68 20.74 6.43 5.26
CA PRO A 68 20.72 6.95 3.88
C PRO A 68 19.30 6.99 3.35
N PRO A 69 18.95 7.98 2.52
CA PRO A 69 17.61 8.05 1.96
C PRO A 69 17.30 6.84 1.08
N LEU A 70 16.04 6.40 1.13
CA LEU A 70 15.58 5.32 0.28
C LEU A 70 15.18 5.86 -1.09
N SER A 71 15.34 5.04 -2.11
CA SER A 71 14.81 5.39 -3.43
C SER A 71 13.29 5.46 -3.37
N PRO A 72 12.66 6.27 -4.22
CA PRO A 72 11.20 6.27 -4.28
C PRO A 72 10.65 4.88 -4.59
N ILE A 73 9.44 4.62 -4.13
CA ILE A 73 8.78 3.36 -4.41
C ILE A 73 8.40 3.32 -5.88
N ARG A 74 8.79 2.27 -6.58
CA ARG A 74 8.54 2.17 -8.01
C ARG A 74 7.46 1.17 -8.38
N SER A 75 7.09 0.31 -7.44
CA SER A 75 6.23 -0.80 -7.77
C SER A 75 5.42 -1.24 -6.56
N LEU A 76 4.19 -1.67 -6.82
CA LEU A 76 3.35 -2.27 -5.79
C LEU A 76 4.04 -3.49 -5.17
N ALA A 77 4.87 -4.18 -5.95
CA ALA A 77 5.60 -5.35 -5.46
C ALA A 77 6.50 -5.02 -4.28
N TYR A 78 6.86 -3.76 -4.11
CA TYR A 78 7.62 -3.32 -2.95
C TYR A 78 6.97 -3.76 -1.64
N PHE A 79 5.64 -3.86 -1.62
CA PHE A 79 4.89 -4.19 -0.42
C PHE A 79 4.60 -5.68 -0.25
N LEU A 80 4.98 -6.51 -1.23
CA LEU A 80 4.68 -7.94 -1.15
C LEU A 80 5.22 -8.61 0.12
N PRO A 81 6.47 -8.33 0.54
CA PRO A 81 6.95 -8.94 1.78
C PRO A 81 6.12 -8.54 2.98
N VAL A 82 5.63 -7.31 3.03
CA VAL A 82 4.81 -6.85 4.15
C VAL A 82 3.44 -7.53 4.11
N ILE A 83 2.90 -7.73 2.90
CA ILE A 83 1.63 -8.44 2.76
C ILE A 83 1.78 -9.88 3.31
N GLU A 84 2.88 -10.56 2.98
CA GLU A 84 3.09 -11.92 3.51
C GLU A 84 3.21 -11.90 5.02
N GLU A 85 3.87 -10.90 5.55
CA GLU A 85 4.00 -10.74 7.00
C GLU A 85 2.63 -10.58 7.66
N ILE A 86 1.77 -9.74 7.08
CA ILE A 86 0.43 -9.51 7.60
C ILE A 86 -0.43 -10.79 7.52
N LEU A 87 -0.28 -11.54 6.43
CA LEU A 87 -1.02 -12.78 6.27
C LEU A 87 -0.63 -13.80 7.35
N PHE A 88 0.66 -13.83 7.68
CA PHE A 88 1.14 -14.73 8.70
C PHE A 88 0.72 -14.27 10.11
N ASN A 89 0.61 -12.95 10.30
CA ASN A 89 0.31 -12.38 11.61
C ASN A 89 -0.64 -11.19 11.43
N PRO A 90 -1.96 -11.46 11.26
CA PRO A 90 -2.92 -10.38 10.97
C PRO A 90 -2.98 -9.33 12.07
N VAL A 91 -3.24 -8.09 11.67
CA VAL A 91 -3.35 -7.00 12.63
C VAL A 91 -4.82 -6.78 13.00
N PRO A 92 -5.09 -6.36 14.24
CA PRO A 92 -6.45 -6.04 14.66
C PRO A 92 -6.97 -4.78 13.96
N ASP A 93 -8.30 -4.61 13.94
CA ASP A 93 -8.92 -3.47 13.30
C ASP A 93 -8.45 -2.15 13.90
N ASP A 94 -8.32 -2.09 15.21
CA ASP A 94 -7.90 -0.85 15.87
C ASP A 94 -6.45 -0.51 15.53
N TYR A 95 -5.61 -1.51 15.29
CA TYR A 95 -4.25 -1.26 14.86
C TYR A 95 -4.22 -0.74 13.43
N LEU A 96 -5.09 -1.27 12.57
CA LEU A 96 -5.20 -0.74 11.21
C LEU A 96 -5.61 0.73 11.24
N GLU A 97 -6.55 1.07 12.10
CA GLU A 97 -6.99 2.46 12.24
C GLU A 97 -5.83 3.33 12.72
N TYR A 98 -5.04 2.81 13.66
CA TYR A 98 -3.86 3.52 14.13
C TYR A 98 -2.88 3.76 12.98
N LEU A 99 -2.63 2.73 12.17
CA LEU A 99 -1.71 2.85 11.03
C LEU A 99 -2.21 3.89 10.04
N ARG A 100 -3.51 3.88 9.77
CA ARG A 100 -4.11 4.84 8.84
C ARG A 100 -3.87 6.26 9.30
N LYS A 101 -4.10 6.52 10.57
CA LYS A 101 -3.86 7.84 11.14
C LYS A 101 -2.38 8.20 11.13
N LYS A 102 -1.53 7.24 11.44
CA LYS A 102 -0.09 7.47 11.48
C LYS A 102 0.43 7.84 10.09
N VAL A 103 -0.03 7.15 9.06
CA VAL A 103 0.34 7.49 7.69
C VAL A 103 -0.12 8.91 7.38
N GLY A 104 -1.34 9.26 7.77
CA GLY A 104 -1.84 10.61 7.54
C GLY A 104 -0.99 11.67 8.18
N LEU A 105 -0.56 11.43 9.41
CA LEU A 105 0.29 12.39 10.13
C LEU A 105 1.67 12.49 9.49
N LEU A 106 2.29 11.35 9.23
CA LEU A 106 3.64 11.34 8.67
C LEU A 106 3.69 11.86 7.24
N SER A 107 2.70 11.49 6.44
CA SER A 107 2.68 11.87 5.03
C SER A 107 2.05 13.23 4.79
N GLY A 108 1.49 13.83 5.84
CA GLY A 108 0.93 15.16 5.69
C GLY A 108 1.90 16.14 5.08
N ARG A 109 3.17 16.02 5.46
CA ARG A 109 4.22 16.88 4.90
C ARG A 109 4.51 16.52 3.46
N GLY A 110 4.58 15.21 3.17
CA GLY A 110 4.84 14.75 1.82
C GLY A 110 3.66 14.99 0.90
N ILE A 111 2.45 14.85 1.42
CA ILE A 111 1.25 15.09 0.63
C ILE A 111 1.18 16.55 0.19
N GLN A 112 1.56 17.47 1.06
CA GLN A 112 1.57 18.87 0.71
C GLN A 112 2.44 19.11 -0.51
N ILE A 113 3.56 18.43 -0.58
CA ILE A 113 4.45 18.52 -1.73
C ILE A 113 3.78 17.90 -2.95
N LYS A 114 3.15 16.76 -2.79
CA LYS A 114 2.53 16.05 -3.89
C LYS A 114 1.37 16.81 -4.52
N ARG A 115 0.69 17.61 -3.75
CA ARG A 115 -0.46 18.33 -4.25
C ARG A 115 -0.08 19.51 -5.15
N ARG A 116 1.17 19.81 -5.25
CA ARG A 116 1.65 20.87 -6.12
C ARG A 116 1.75 20.45 -7.60
#